data_929839a26075980891ad6b7a551b65b8
#
_entry.id   929839a26075980891ad6b7a551b65b8
#
_cell.length_a   1.000
_cell.length_b   1.000
_cell.length_c   1.000
_cell.angle_alpha   90.00
_cell.angle_beta   90.00
_cell.angle_gamma   90.00
#
_symmetry.space_group_name_H-M   'P 1'
#
loop_
_entity.id
_entity.type
_entity.pdbx_description
1 polymer ?
#
loop_
_entity_poly.entity_id
_entity_poly.type
_entity_poly.pdbx_seq_one_letter_code
_entity_poly.pdbx_strand_id
1 'polypeptide(L)'
;MRFSQLIAVLKNGEAGILCTSEGRDPDLRGAASLERAVADQLSFLEKGNALVGSLERSDAGAVLIPDQQELRDLAEQHQLAWAVCSDPRLAFAEALEQLHPKPSPQAGIHASAVIADRVQLGAGVSIGPRVCIGDDTRIGPRTVIHPGVVIYGNVDIGEGCELHANAVLHPGSRIGDRCVVHSNAVVGSEGFGFVPTAKGWRKMPQTGLVVLEDGVEVGCGSTI
;
A
#
# COMPACT_ATOMS: atom_id res chain seq x y z
N MET A 1 -8.43 4.14 18.91
CA MET A 1 -9.17 5.29 18.32
C MET A 1 -10.65 5.10 18.58
N ARG A 2 -11.37 6.13 19.06
CA ARG A 2 -12.84 6.04 19.25
C ARG A 2 -13.55 5.88 17.90
N PHE A 3 -14.63 5.12 17.87
CA PHE A 3 -15.44 4.93 16.65
C PHE A 3 -15.92 6.27 16.06
N SER A 4 -16.38 7.18 16.91
CA SER A 4 -16.80 8.54 16.50
C SER A 4 -15.68 9.33 15.80
N GLN A 5 -14.44 9.21 16.31
CA GLN A 5 -13.27 9.84 15.70
C GLN A 5 -12.93 9.24 14.33
N LEU A 6 -12.98 7.90 14.23
CA LEU A 6 -12.80 7.20 12.96
C LEU A 6 -13.84 7.66 11.93
N ILE A 7 -15.12 7.69 12.31
CA ILE A 7 -16.20 8.14 11.42
C ILE A 7 -16.01 9.60 10.98
N ALA A 8 -15.51 10.46 11.87
CA ALA A 8 -15.22 11.86 11.49
C ALA A 8 -14.14 11.96 10.40
N VAL A 9 -13.15 11.06 10.41
CA VAL A 9 -12.14 10.96 9.35
C VAL A 9 -12.76 10.41 8.06
N LEU A 10 -13.49 9.28 8.14
CA LEU A 10 -14.11 8.62 6.99
C LEU A 10 -15.16 9.50 6.27
N LYS A 11 -15.81 10.44 6.96
CA LYS A 11 -16.72 11.41 6.33
C LYS A 11 -16.04 12.33 5.33
N ASN A 12 -14.71 12.51 5.44
CA ASN A 12 -13.91 13.30 4.51
C ASN A 12 -13.29 12.42 3.39
N GLY A 13 -13.47 11.10 3.45
CA GLY A 13 -13.03 10.14 2.46
C GLY A 13 -14.04 9.91 1.34
N GLU A 14 -13.80 8.91 0.52
CA GLU A 14 -14.60 8.58 -0.67
C GLU A 14 -15.71 7.56 -0.38
N ALA A 15 -15.68 6.90 0.77
CA ALA A 15 -16.59 5.80 1.12
C ALA A 15 -18.06 6.22 1.36
N GLY A 16 -18.34 7.50 1.48
CA GLY A 16 -19.70 8.06 1.57
C GLY A 16 -20.46 7.59 2.82
N ILE A 17 -20.04 8.06 4.00
CA ILE A 17 -20.75 7.81 5.26
C ILE A 17 -22.08 8.55 5.28
N LEU A 18 -23.19 7.81 5.37
CA LEU A 18 -24.56 8.35 5.30
C LEU A 18 -25.14 8.65 6.70
N CYS A 19 -25.05 7.71 7.61
CA CYS A 19 -25.50 7.86 8.99
C CYS A 19 -24.78 6.89 9.93
N THR A 20 -24.91 7.09 11.23
CA THR A 20 -24.24 6.29 12.27
C THR A 20 -25.18 6.04 13.44
N SER A 21 -24.92 4.96 14.20
CA SER A 21 -25.58 4.70 15.48
C SER A 21 -25.29 5.80 16.50
N GLU A 22 -26.23 6.03 17.39
CA GLU A 22 -26.09 6.91 18.55
C GLU A 22 -25.78 6.09 19.82
N GLY A 23 -25.03 6.67 20.75
CA GLY A 23 -24.86 6.15 22.10
C GLY A 23 -23.71 5.17 22.32
N ARG A 24 -23.25 4.41 21.32
CA ARG A 24 -22.07 3.55 21.44
C ARG A 24 -20.86 4.10 20.70
N ASP A 25 -19.76 4.20 21.42
CA ASP A 25 -18.50 4.74 20.91
C ASP A 25 -17.30 3.91 21.38
N PRO A 26 -17.16 2.65 20.88
CA PRO A 26 -16.08 1.76 21.30
C PRO A 26 -14.70 2.32 20.94
N ASP A 27 -13.70 1.97 21.74
CA ASP A 27 -12.30 2.26 21.45
C ASP A 27 -11.72 1.16 20.55
N LEU A 28 -11.62 1.45 19.26
CA LEU A 28 -11.15 0.51 18.24
C LEU A 28 -9.63 0.46 18.18
N ARG A 29 -9.08 -0.74 18.20
CA ARG A 29 -7.63 -1.01 18.14
C ARG A 29 -7.23 -1.79 16.90
N GLY A 30 -8.20 -2.29 16.13
CA GLY A 30 -7.94 -3.05 14.93
C GLY A 30 -9.22 -3.38 14.18
N ALA A 31 -9.12 -4.30 13.26
CA ALA A 31 -10.23 -4.77 12.45
C ALA A 31 -10.10 -6.28 12.18
N ALA A 32 -11.24 -6.95 11.98
CA ALA A 32 -11.29 -8.37 11.67
C ALA A 32 -12.57 -8.73 10.87
N SER A 33 -12.66 -9.96 10.36
CA SER A 33 -13.92 -10.47 9.80
C SER A 33 -14.98 -10.60 10.89
N LEU A 34 -16.26 -10.51 10.50
CA LEU A 34 -17.41 -10.58 11.43
C LEU A 34 -17.34 -11.77 12.40
N GLU A 35 -16.92 -12.93 11.92
CA GLU A 35 -16.85 -14.15 12.74
C GLU A 35 -15.71 -14.17 13.76
N ARG A 36 -14.72 -13.29 13.62
CA ARG A 36 -13.52 -13.27 14.46
C ARG A 36 -13.33 -11.97 15.22
N ALA A 37 -14.12 -10.97 14.87
CA ALA A 37 -14.00 -9.66 15.50
C ALA A 37 -14.38 -9.71 16.97
N VAL A 38 -13.68 -8.94 17.79
CA VAL A 38 -13.93 -8.75 19.22
C VAL A 38 -14.29 -7.29 19.51
N ALA A 39 -14.68 -6.99 20.74
CA ALA A 39 -15.30 -5.72 21.14
C ALA A 39 -14.46 -4.44 20.87
N ASP A 40 -13.18 -4.55 20.62
CA ASP A 40 -12.30 -3.43 20.25
C ASP A 40 -11.88 -3.45 18.76
N GLN A 41 -12.65 -4.17 17.92
CA GLN A 41 -12.39 -4.30 16.50
C GLN A 41 -13.55 -3.84 15.63
N LEU A 42 -13.18 -3.29 14.46
CA LEU A 42 -14.07 -2.92 13.37
C LEU A 42 -14.27 -4.10 12.43
N SER A 43 -15.49 -4.27 11.92
CA SER A 43 -15.79 -5.16 10.82
C SER A 43 -16.63 -4.48 9.74
N PHE A 44 -16.96 -5.17 8.66
CA PHE A 44 -17.83 -4.64 7.62
C PHE A 44 -18.68 -5.73 6.98
N LEU A 45 -19.73 -5.31 6.28
CA LEU A 45 -20.66 -6.15 5.54
C LEU A 45 -20.97 -5.52 4.17
N GLU A 46 -20.87 -6.31 3.11
CA GLU A 46 -21.19 -5.88 1.73
C GLU A 46 -22.65 -6.15 1.37
N LYS A 47 -23.15 -5.46 0.33
CA LYS A 47 -24.48 -5.72 -0.22
C LYS A 47 -24.60 -7.15 -0.74
N GLY A 48 -25.73 -7.81 -0.44
CA GLY A 48 -26.03 -9.14 -0.97
C GLY A 48 -25.21 -10.26 -0.34
N ASN A 49 -24.53 -10.01 0.74
CA ASN A 49 -23.69 -11.01 1.38
C ASN A 49 -24.53 -11.98 2.24
N ALA A 50 -24.30 -13.29 2.06
CA ALA A 50 -24.90 -14.34 2.89
C ALA A 50 -24.47 -14.29 4.37
N LEU A 51 -23.62 -13.34 4.75
CA LEU A 51 -23.07 -13.16 6.10
C LEU A 51 -23.97 -12.37 7.07
N VAL A 52 -25.23 -12.07 6.72
CA VAL A 52 -26.19 -11.47 7.67
C VAL A 52 -26.26 -12.27 8.96
N GLY A 53 -26.31 -13.61 8.89
CA GLY A 53 -26.25 -14.50 10.05
C GLY A 53 -24.92 -14.46 10.83
N SER A 54 -23.84 -13.90 10.25
CA SER A 54 -22.57 -13.67 10.95
C SER A 54 -22.62 -12.39 11.78
N LEU A 55 -23.44 -11.41 11.38
CA LEU A 55 -23.64 -10.18 12.17
C LEU A 55 -24.32 -10.49 13.51
N GLU A 56 -25.30 -11.41 13.51
CA GLU A 56 -26.00 -11.87 14.73
C GLU A 56 -25.07 -12.49 15.78
N ARG A 57 -23.97 -13.07 15.33
CA ARG A 57 -23.01 -13.79 16.19
C ARG A 57 -21.69 -13.05 16.37
N SER A 58 -21.61 -11.82 15.89
CA SER A 58 -20.37 -11.05 15.93
C SER A 58 -20.22 -10.34 17.28
N ASP A 59 -19.04 -10.48 17.87
CA ASP A 59 -18.61 -9.73 19.05
C ASP A 59 -17.86 -8.43 18.69
N ALA A 60 -17.96 -7.96 17.44
CA ALA A 60 -17.31 -6.73 16.98
C ALA A 60 -17.72 -5.51 17.82
N GLY A 61 -16.82 -4.58 18.02
CA GLY A 61 -17.16 -3.30 18.66
C GLY A 61 -17.99 -2.40 17.75
N ALA A 62 -17.66 -2.43 16.43
CA ALA A 62 -18.34 -1.63 15.42
C ALA A 62 -18.39 -2.34 14.07
N VAL A 63 -19.37 -1.96 13.24
CA VAL A 63 -19.56 -2.50 11.88
C VAL A 63 -19.91 -1.42 10.88
N LEU A 64 -19.29 -1.50 9.69
CA LEU A 64 -19.65 -0.71 8.53
C LEU A 64 -20.64 -1.52 7.68
N ILE A 65 -21.80 -0.94 7.37
CA ILE A 65 -22.90 -1.65 6.70
C ILE A 65 -23.42 -0.87 5.50
N PRO A 66 -23.98 -1.54 4.47
CA PRO A 66 -24.69 -0.86 3.39
C PRO A 66 -26.02 -0.28 3.91
N ASP A 67 -26.62 0.62 3.11
CA ASP A 67 -27.91 1.23 3.43
C ASP A 67 -29.06 0.22 3.31
N GLN A 68 -29.30 -0.53 4.39
CA GLN A 68 -30.38 -1.50 4.56
C GLN A 68 -30.92 -1.42 5.98
N GLN A 69 -32.23 -1.20 6.13
CA GLN A 69 -32.86 -1.02 7.43
C GLN A 69 -32.70 -2.26 8.32
N GLU A 70 -32.85 -3.45 7.73
CA GLU A 70 -32.71 -4.73 8.45
C GLU A 70 -31.35 -4.88 9.12
N LEU A 71 -30.27 -4.41 8.48
CA LEU A 71 -28.92 -4.47 9.04
C LEU A 71 -28.70 -3.48 10.18
N ARG A 72 -29.35 -2.30 10.12
CA ARG A 72 -29.32 -1.34 11.21
C ARG A 72 -30.03 -1.89 12.43
N ASP A 73 -31.26 -2.40 12.24
CA ASP A 73 -32.08 -2.99 13.32
C ASP A 73 -31.33 -4.16 13.99
N LEU A 74 -30.70 -4.99 13.18
CA LEU A 74 -29.90 -6.13 13.65
C LEU A 74 -28.67 -5.65 14.45
N ALA A 75 -27.92 -4.69 13.95
CA ALA A 75 -26.76 -4.14 14.65
C ALA A 75 -27.15 -3.48 15.98
N GLU A 76 -28.28 -2.77 16.02
CA GLU A 76 -28.83 -2.20 17.26
C GLU A 76 -29.25 -3.27 18.25
N GLN A 77 -29.95 -4.31 17.79
CA GLN A 77 -30.39 -5.43 18.60
C GLN A 77 -29.19 -6.17 19.27
N HIS A 78 -28.10 -6.30 18.53
CA HIS A 78 -26.84 -6.91 19.03
C HIS A 78 -25.91 -5.90 19.69
N GLN A 79 -26.39 -4.68 19.89
CA GLN A 79 -25.65 -3.60 20.56
C GLN A 79 -24.29 -3.29 19.91
N LEU A 80 -24.14 -3.41 18.61
CA LEU A 80 -22.97 -2.99 17.85
C LEU A 80 -23.03 -1.50 17.57
N ALA A 81 -21.89 -0.80 17.60
CA ALA A 81 -21.82 0.50 16.96
C ALA A 81 -21.83 0.29 15.43
N TRP A 82 -22.55 1.11 14.68
CA TRP A 82 -22.62 0.94 13.24
C TRP A 82 -22.54 2.27 12.47
N ALA A 83 -22.04 2.19 11.23
CA ALA A 83 -22.14 3.27 10.27
C ALA A 83 -22.61 2.73 8.92
N VAL A 84 -23.56 3.45 8.32
CA VAL A 84 -24.03 3.17 6.96
C VAL A 84 -23.11 3.87 5.96
N CYS A 85 -22.63 3.13 4.99
CA CYS A 85 -21.74 3.60 3.95
C CYS A 85 -22.30 3.27 2.56
N SER A 86 -22.05 4.13 1.59
CA SER A 86 -22.37 3.83 0.19
C SER A 86 -21.50 2.67 -0.33
N ASP A 87 -20.24 2.61 0.10
CA ASP A 87 -19.30 1.51 -0.13
C ASP A 87 -18.65 1.08 1.19
N PRO A 88 -19.19 0.05 1.88
CA PRO A 88 -18.63 -0.45 3.14
C PRO A 88 -17.22 -1.02 3.02
N ARG A 89 -16.87 -1.59 1.86
CA ARG A 89 -15.55 -2.16 1.61
C ARG A 89 -14.50 -1.07 1.49
N LEU A 90 -14.82 0.00 0.75
CA LEU A 90 -13.95 1.18 0.66
C LEU A 90 -13.80 1.85 2.04
N ALA A 91 -14.91 2.04 2.77
CA ALA A 91 -14.87 2.56 4.13
C ALA A 91 -13.99 1.73 5.07
N PHE A 92 -14.02 0.41 4.91
CA PHE A 92 -13.18 -0.49 5.71
C PHE A 92 -11.70 -0.38 5.32
N ALA A 93 -11.37 -0.24 4.04
CA ALA A 93 -10.00 -0.01 3.59
C ALA A 93 -9.45 1.32 4.15
N GLU A 94 -10.21 2.43 4.03
CA GLU A 94 -9.84 3.72 4.62
C GLU A 94 -9.70 3.64 6.16
N ALA A 95 -10.58 2.88 6.81
CA ALA A 95 -10.49 2.65 8.26
C ALA A 95 -9.23 1.88 8.67
N LEU A 96 -8.82 0.88 7.89
CA LEU A 96 -7.60 0.12 8.13
C LEU A 96 -6.35 1.01 8.10
N GLU A 97 -6.29 1.97 7.20
CA GLU A 97 -5.18 2.94 7.14
C GLU A 97 -5.09 3.79 8.42
N GLN A 98 -6.24 4.14 9.00
CA GLN A 98 -6.30 4.91 10.25
C GLN A 98 -5.99 4.06 11.49
N LEU A 99 -6.47 2.82 11.52
CA LEU A 99 -6.27 1.91 12.65
C LEU A 99 -4.86 1.29 12.67
N HIS A 100 -4.25 1.15 11.49
CA HIS A 100 -2.91 0.58 11.31
C HIS A 100 -2.00 1.50 10.49
N PRO A 101 -1.68 2.71 11.00
CA PRO A 101 -0.80 3.61 10.28
C PRO A 101 0.56 2.94 10.06
N LYS A 102 1.00 2.92 8.81
CA LYS A 102 2.34 2.41 8.48
C LYS A 102 3.40 3.30 9.13
N PRO A 103 4.37 2.73 9.86
CA PRO A 103 5.48 3.52 10.38
C PRO A 103 6.25 4.12 9.21
N SER A 104 6.35 5.45 9.18
CA SER A 104 7.17 6.14 8.19
C SER A 104 8.62 6.14 8.67
N PRO A 105 9.57 5.57 7.92
CA PRO A 105 10.97 5.65 8.27
C PRO A 105 11.42 7.12 8.37
N GLN A 106 12.29 7.40 9.32
CA GLN A 106 12.87 8.74 9.44
C GLN A 106 13.69 9.09 8.20
N ALA A 107 13.53 10.31 7.71
CA ALA A 107 14.36 10.83 6.62
C ALA A 107 15.84 10.79 7.01
N GLY A 108 16.68 10.39 6.06
CA GLY A 108 18.12 10.32 6.27
C GLY A 108 18.77 9.18 5.49
N ILE A 109 20.09 9.15 5.53
CA ILE A 109 20.92 8.17 4.82
C ILE A 109 21.62 7.30 5.85
N HIS A 110 21.40 5.99 5.80
CA HIS A 110 22.13 5.07 6.66
C HIS A 110 23.62 5.04 6.31
N ALA A 111 24.48 5.00 7.32
CA ALA A 111 25.94 5.07 7.16
C ALA A 111 26.56 3.97 6.30
N SER A 112 25.86 2.83 6.11
CA SER A 112 26.32 1.74 5.25
C SER A 112 25.74 1.79 3.83
N ALA A 113 25.04 2.85 3.45
CA ALA A 113 24.61 3.04 2.07
C ALA A 113 25.80 3.52 1.20
N VAL A 114 25.84 3.05 -0.04
CA VAL A 114 26.83 3.45 -1.04
C VAL A 114 26.12 4.24 -2.12
N ILE A 115 26.42 5.53 -2.21
CA ILE A 115 25.77 6.47 -3.12
C ILE A 115 26.83 7.10 -3.99
N ALA A 116 26.66 7.03 -5.31
CA ALA A 116 27.58 7.64 -6.26
C ALA A 116 27.49 9.17 -6.25
N ASP A 117 28.53 9.85 -6.74
CA ASP A 117 28.72 11.31 -6.59
C ASP A 117 27.64 12.15 -7.31
N ARG A 118 27.08 11.66 -8.42
CA ARG A 118 26.10 12.39 -9.24
C ARG A 118 24.64 12.06 -8.96
N VAL A 119 24.36 11.47 -7.79
CA VAL A 119 22.99 11.17 -7.35
C VAL A 119 22.30 12.42 -6.82
N GLN A 120 21.06 12.64 -7.23
CA GLN A 120 20.22 13.75 -6.77
C GLN A 120 19.11 13.20 -5.86
N LEU A 121 19.08 13.68 -4.63
CA LEU A 121 18.10 13.26 -3.62
C LEU A 121 17.13 14.40 -3.31
N GLY A 122 15.83 14.12 -3.38
CA GLY A 122 14.77 15.02 -2.96
C GLY A 122 14.69 15.18 -1.43
N ALA A 123 13.92 16.15 -0.99
CA ALA A 123 13.73 16.40 0.44
C ALA A 123 13.00 15.24 1.13
N GLY A 124 13.43 14.85 2.32
CA GLY A 124 12.76 13.85 3.13
C GLY A 124 12.95 12.41 2.66
N VAL A 125 13.89 12.13 1.77
CA VAL A 125 14.24 10.76 1.35
C VAL A 125 14.80 9.96 2.52
N SER A 126 14.40 8.70 2.64
CA SER A 126 14.92 7.72 3.61
C SER A 126 15.68 6.62 2.88
N ILE A 127 16.97 6.43 3.20
CA ILE A 127 17.83 5.40 2.58
C ILE A 127 18.34 4.45 3.64
N GLY A 128 17.90 3.20 3.54
CA GLY A 128 18.22 2.12 4.47
C GLY A 128 19.65 1.58 4.35
N PRO A 129 20.02 0.64 5.23
CA PRO A 129 21.34 0.05 5.22
C PRO A 129 21.62 -0.79 3.97
N ARG A 130 22.87 -0.75 3.52
CA ARG A 130 23.37 -1.53 2.36
C ARG A 130 22.64 -1.23 1.04
N VAL A 131 22.01 -0.08 0.93
CA VAL A 131 21.48 0.43 -0.34
C VAL A 131 22.66 0.84 -1.22
N CYS A 132 22.60 0.50 -2.51
CA CYS A 132 23.57 0.94 -3.52
C CYS A 132 22.86 1.75 -4.59
N ILE A 133 23.34 2.97 -4.87
CA ILE A 133 22.77 3.88 -5.87
C ILE A 133 23.87 4.33 -6.83
N GLY A 134 23.66 4.03 -8.11
CA GLY A 134 24.59 4.40 -9.20
C GLY A 134 24.44 5.83 -9.67
N ASP A 135 25.43 6.27 -10.44
CA ASP A 135 25.54 7.63 -10.96
C ASP A 135 24.33 8.07 -11.81
N ASP A 136 24.14 9.40 -11.87
CA ASP A 136 23.10 10.05 -12.68
C ASP A 136 21.67 9.65 -12.31
N THR A 137 21.45 9.09 -11.11
CA THR A 137 20.15 8.71 -10.59
C THR A 137 19.49 9.89 -9.87
N ARG A 138 18.18 10.05 -10.08
CA ARG A 138 17.36 11.05 -9.40
C ARG A 138 16.29 10.35 -8.58
N ILE A 139 16.10 10.81 -7.33
CA ILE A 139 15.12 10.26 -6.40
C ILE A 139 14.27 11.41 -5.86
N GLY A 140 12.98 11.34 -6.13
CA GLY A 140 12.00 12.34 -5.73
C GLY A 140 11.80 12.41 -4.20
N PRO A 141 11.19 13.52 -3.72
CA PRO A 141 10.98 13.76 -2.30
C PRO A 141 10.21 12.64 -1.60
N ARG A 142 10.44 12.46 -0.29
CA ARG A 142 9.71 11.53 0.59
C ARG A 142 9.74 10.05 0.15
N THR A 143 10.57 9.70 -0.81
CA THR A 143 10.77 8.31 -1.25
C THR A 143 11.54 7.52 -0.19
N VAL A 144 11.08 6.30 0.05
CA VAL A 144 11.63 5.37 1.04
C VAL A 144 12.33 4.22 0.33
N ILE A 145 13.60 4.01 0.66
CA ILE A 145 14.42 2.94 0.09
C ILE A 145 14.86 2.02 1.22
N HIS A 146 14.29 0.83 1.23
CA HIS A 146 14.53 -0.17 2.27
C HIS A 146 15.90 -0.88 2.13
N PRO A 147 16.32 -1.66 3.14
CA PRO A 147 17.65 -2.29 3.15
C PRO A 147 17.96 -3.14 1.91
N GLY A 148 19.18 -3.02 1.41
CA GLY A 148 19.70 -3.89 0.34
C GLY A 148 19.16 -3.60 -1.06
N VAL A 149 18.39 -2.55 -1.27
CA VAL A 149 17.96 -2.11 -2.61
C VAL A 149 19.18 -1.73 -3.46
N VAL A 150 19.17 -2.15 -4.73
CA VAL A 150 20.19 -1.79 -5.71
C VAL A 150 19.55 -0.97 -6.82
N ILE A 151 20.01 0.24 -7.00
CA ILE A 151 19.60 1.14 -8.08
C ILE A 151 20.82 1.38 -8.94
N TYR A 152 20.79 0.92 -10.19
CA TYR A 152 21.83 1.17 -11.15
C TYR A 152 21.87 2.66 -11.55
N GLY A 153 22.83 3.04 -12.38
CA GLY A 153 22.93 4.42 -12.86
C GLY A 153 21.83 4.82 -13.85
N ASN A 154 21.60 6.13 -13.98
CA ASN A 154 20.64 6.70 -14.91
C ASN A 154 19.19 6.21 -14.68
N VAL A 155 18.76 6.15 -13.42
CA VAL A 155 17.40 5.81 -13.02
C VAL A 155 16.71 7.07 -12.49
N ASP A 156 15.45 7.30 -12.89
CA ASP A 156 14.63 8.38 -12.33
C ASP A 156 13.49 7.74 -11.50
N ILE A 157 13.33 8.23 -10.27
CA ILE A 157 12.31 7.78 -9.32
C ILE A 157 11.55 9.00 -8.84
N GLY A 158 10.23 8.94 -8.95
CA GLY A 158 9.32 9.99 -8.54
C GLY A 158 9.22 10.17 -7.03
N GLU A 159 8.25 10.99 -6.63
CA GLU A 159 7.98 11.35 -5.26
C GLU A 159 7.20 10.27 -4.52
N GLY A 160 7.46 10.08 -3.21
CA GLY A 160 6.66 9.24 -2.33
C GLY A 160 6.66 7.76 -2.69
N CYS A 161 7.66 7.29 -3.43
CA CYS A 161 7.82 5.88 -3.77
C CYS A 161 8.31 5.07 -2.58
N GLU A 162 8.02 3.76 -2.58
CA GLU A 162 8.52 2.82 -1.59
C GLU A 162 9.21 1.64 -2.29
N LEU A 163 10.53 1.53 -2.16
CA LEU A 163 11.31 0.42 -2.68
C LEU A 163 11.64 -0.54 -1.55
N HIS A 164 11.02 -1.72 -1.55
CA HIS A 164 11.21 -2.72 -0.51
C HIS A 164 12.53 -3.47 -0.64
N ALA A 165 12.90 -4.17 0.44
CA ALA A 165 14.20 -4.80 0.58
C ALA A 165 14.62 -5.65 -0.61
N ASN A 166 15.87 -5.46 -1.05
CA ASN A 166 16.52 -6.18 -2.16
C ASN A 166 15.82 -5.99 -3.53
N ALA A 167 14.97 -5.00 -3.71
CA ALA A 167 14.51 -4.64 -5.06
C ALA A 167 15.69 -4.13 -5.91
N VAL A 168 15.65 -4.41 -7.21
CA VAL A 168 16.71 -4.02 -8.16
C VAL A 168 16.10 -3.20 -9.30
N LEU A 169 16.62 -1.99 -9.52
CA LEU A 169 16.25 -1.16 -10.65
C LEU A 169 17.43 -1.07 -11.64
N HIS A 170 17.21 -1.55 -12.87
CA HIS A 170 18.21 -1.55 -13.92
C HIS A 170 18.35 -0.18 -14.61
N PRO A 171 19.46 0.05 -15.33
CA PRO A 171 19.77 1.34 -15.95
C PRO A 171 18.65 1.82 -16.89
N GLY A 172 18.36 3.11 -16.85
CA GLY A 172 17.36 3.74 -17.70
C GLY A 172 15.92 3.60 -17.23
N SER A 173 15.64 2.82 -16.17
CA SER A 173 14.28 2.70 -15.62
C SER A 173 13.72 4.05 -15.19
N ARG A 174 12.43 4.26 -15.43
CA ARG A 174 11.67 5.45 -15.04
C ARG A 174 10.52 5.02 -14.15
N ILE A 175 10.47 5.55 -12.94
CA ILE A 175 9.47 5.21 -11.93
C ILE A 175 8.70 6.49 -11.61
N GLY A 176 7.40 6.49 -11.85
CA GLY A 176 6.49 7.59 -11.54
C GLY A 176 6.35 7.84 -10.04
N ASP A 177 5.41 8.70 -9.67
CA ASP A 177 5.15 9.04 -8.28
C ASP A 177 4.36 7.94 -7.56
N ARG A 178 4.55 7.80 -6.25
CA ARG A 178 3.81 6.88 -5.35
C ARG A 178 3.82 5.42 -5.80
N CYS A 179 4.85 5.00 -6.53
CA CYS A 179 5.05 3.61 -6.89
C CYS A 179 5.56 2.78 -5.72
N VAL A 180 5.16 1.52 -5.68
CA VAL A 180 5.66 0.53 -4.70
C VAL A 180 6.34 -0.60 -5.45
N VAL A 181 7.62 -0.83 -5.17
CA VAL A 181 8.37 -1.97 -5.72
C VAL A 181 8.68 -2.93 -4.57
N HIS A 182 7.98 -4.06 -4.55
CA HIS A 182 8.10 -5.02 -3.44
C HIS A 182 9.42 -5.78 -3.44
N SER A 183 9.65 -6.48 -2.32
CA SER A 183 10.92 -7.17 -2.04
C SER A 183 11.31 -8.15 -3.14
N ASN A 184 12.59 -8.12 -3.51
CA ASN A 184 13.20 -8.96 -4.55
C ASN A 184 12.62 -8.78 -5.97
N ALA A 185 11.81 -7.76 -6.21
CA ALA A 185 11.39 -7.43 -7.57
C ALA A 185 12.55 -6.83 -8.37
N VAL A 186 12.59 -7.12 -9.67
CA VAL A 186 13.59 -6.62 -10.61
C VAL A 186 12.91 -5.86 -11.72
N VAL A 187 13.29 -4.61 -11.93
CA VAL A 187 12.70 -3.71 -12.93
C VAL A 187 13.75 -3.32 -13.96
N GLY A 188 13.45 -3.51 -15.24
CA GLY A 188 14.29 -3.10 -16.36
C GLY A 188 15.43 -4.08 -16.70
N SER A 189 15.31 -5.36 -16.30
CA SER A 189 16.29 -6.36 -16.69
C SER A 189 16.27 -6.62 -18.21
N GLU A 190 17.42 -7.01 -18.78
CA GLU A 190 17.43 -7.42 -20.18
C GLU A 190 16.55 -8.65 -20.43
N GLY A 191 15.71 -8.58 -21.46
CA GLY A 191 14.92 -9.71 -21.92
C GLY A 191 15.79 -10.80 -22.57
N PHE A 192 15.22 -12.01 -22.66
CA PHE A 192 15.86 -13.11 -23.37
C PHE A 192 15.69 -12.94 -24.88
N GLY A 193 16.73 -12.42 -25.55
CA GLY A 193 16.75 -12.20 -26.99
C GLY A 193 18.02 -12.75 -27.62
N PHE A 194 17.89 -13.82 -28.47
CA PHE A 194 19.00 -14.39 -29.23
C PHE A 194 18.56 -14.69 -30.65
N VAL A 195 19.46 -14.51 -31.60
CA VAL A 195 19.25 -14.87 -33.01
C VAL A 195 20.20 -15.99 -33.41
N PRO A 196 19.73 -17.01 -34.15
CA PRO A 196 20.59 -18.06 -34.65
C PRO A 196 21.51 -17.53 -35.77
N THR A 197 22.77 -17.98 -35.74
CA THR A 197 23.76 -17.68 -36.78
C THR A 197 24.46 -18.97 -37.21
N ALA A 198 25.20 -18.96 -38.30
CA ALA A 198 26.00 -20.10 -38.74
C ALA A 198 27.07 -20.55 -37.70
N LYS A 199 27.43 -19.68 -36.76
CA LYS A 199 28.43 -19.95 -35.71
C LYS A 199 27.82 -20.13 -34.30
N GLY A 200 26.50 -20.30 -34.21
CA GLY A 200 25.78 -20.40 -32.93
C GLY A 200 24.83 -19.24 -32.67
N TRP A 201 24.50 -18.98 -31.43
CA TRP A 201 23.56 -17.95 -31.01
C TRP A 201 24.26 -16.61 -30.77
N ARG A 202 23.67 -15.53 -31.27
CA ARG A 202 24.12 -14.15 -31.00
C ARG A 202 23.07 -13.42 -30.17
N LYS A 203 23.48 -12.87 -29.03
CA LYS A 203 22.59 -12.06 -28.19
C LYS A 203 22.15 -10.80 -28.93
N MET A 204 20.86 -10.50 -28.87
CA MET A 204 20.29 -9.23 -29.35
C MET A 204 20.33 -8.23 -28.20
N PRO A 205 21.03 -7.08 -28.34
CA PRO A 205 21.03 -6.04 -27.31
C PRO A 205 19.62 -5.51 -27.09
N GLN A 206 19.26 -5.32 -25.80
CA GLN A 206 18.03 -4.67 -25.40
C GLN A 206 18.29 -3.16 -25.27
N THR A 207 17.58 -2.35 -26.03
CA THR A 207 17.73 -0.88 -26.05
C THR A 207 16.51 -0.15 -25.47
N GLY A 208 15.46 -0.90 -25.13
CA GLY A 208 14.28 -0.36 -24.45
C GLY A 208 14.53 -0.10 -22.98
N LEU A 209 13.65 0.68 -22.39
CA LEU A 209 13.63 0.94 -20.96
C LEU A 209 12.24 0.64 -20.39
N VAL A 210 12.17 0.38 -19.09
CA VAL A 210 10.91 0.19 -18.37
C VAL A 210 10.45 1.53 -17.79
N VAL A 211 9.17 1.83 -18.00
CA VAL A 211 8.48 2.96 -17.37
C VAL A 211 7.36 2.42 -16.51
N LEU A 212 7.38 2.73 -15.23
CA LEU A 212 6.25 2.56 -14.32
C LEU A 212 5.57 3.91 -14.17
N GLU A 213 4.31 3.98 -14.55
CA GLU A 213 3.50 5.19 -14.36
C GLU A 213 3.19 5.41 -12.86
N ASP A 214 2.54 6.54 -12.52
CA ASP A 214 2.21 6.88 -11.13
C ASP A 214 1.34 5.81 -10.47
N GLY A 215 1.62 5.52 -9.19
CA GLY A 215 0.85 4.61 -8.36
C GLY A 215 0.94 3.13 -8.74
N VAL A 216 1.89 2.74 -9.61
CA VAL A 216 2.10 1.34 -9.97
C VAL A 216 2.71 0.57 -8.80
N GLU A 217 2.17 -0.63 -8.55
CA GLU A 217 2.69 -1.57 -7.55
C GLU A 217 3.23 -2.84 -8.24
N VAL A 218 4.51 -3.15 -8.00
CA VAL A 218 5.19 -4.34 -8.53
C VAL A 218 5.34 -5.36 -7.42
N GLY A 219 4.70 -6.52 -7.57
CA GLY A 219 4.68 -7.57 -6.55
C GLY A 219 6.05 -8.19 -6.24
N CYS A 220 6.16 -8.84 -5.09
CA CYS A 220 7.39 -9.51 -4.66
C CYS A 220 7.92 -10.50 -5.69
N GLY A 221 9.23 -10.47 -5.96
CA GLY A 221 9.90 -11.41 -6.86
C GLY A 221 9.51 -11.29 -8.33
N SER A 222 8.74 -10.27 -8.73
CA SER A 222 8.40 -10.01 -10.12
C SER A 222 9.61 -9.52 -10.90
N THR A 223 9.68 -9.87 -12.19
CA THR A 223 10.68 -9.36 -13.14
C THR A 223 9.98 -8.71 -14.32
N ILE A 224 10.29 -7.46 -14.60
CA ILE A 224 9.71 -6.63 -15.65
C ILE A 224 10.83 -6.17 -16.59
#